data_ccafaedc47fd2326a45f3e0e428ffd47
#
_entry.id   ccafaedc47fd2326a45f3e0e428ffd47
#
_cell.length_a   1.000
_cell.length_b   1.000
_cell.length_c   1.000
_cell.angle_alpha   90.00
_cell.angle_beta   90.00
_cell.angle_gamma   90.00
#
_symmetry.space_group_name_H-M   'P 1'
#
loop_
_entity.id
_entity.type
_entity.pdbx_description
1 polymer ?
#
loop_
_entity_poly.entity_id
_entity_poly.type
_entity_poly.pdbx_seq_one_letter_code
_entity_poly.pdbx_strand_id
1 'polypeptide(L)'
;MGPMGIGVLYGKEALLEEMPPFMTGGEMIQSVTTEGAVWAELPHKFEAGTVNAAGAAGLAAAISYINKIGFETIEQREQELTRHAMEGLAKIPHVHVIGSEDPANHTGIVAFTIDNVHPHDVSEIMAADGIDVRAGHHCAQPLLTYLKVYNTTRASFMFYNTIEEVDAFVESVANVRRRMGYGE
;
A
#
# COMPACT_ATOMS: atom_id res chain seq x y z
N MET A 1 4.97 -7.45 -0.09
CA MET A 1 5.70 -8.62 -0.57
C MET A 1 5.18 -9.84 0.16
N GLY A 2 4.97 -10.95 -0.50
CA GLY A 2 4.36 -12.14 0.05
C GLY A 2 3.26 -12.67 -0.86
N PRO A 3 2.80 -13.93 -0.68
CA PRO A 3 1.74 -14.49 -1.50
C PRO A 3 0.37 -13.85 -1.18
N MET A 4 -0.51 -13.85 -2.17
CA MET A 4 -1.90 -13.46 -1.96
C MET A 4 -2.67 -14.55 -1.20
N GLY A 5 -3.70 -14.15 -0.47
CA GLY A 5 -4.60 -15.07 0.23
C GLY A 5 -4.07 -15.59 1.58
N ILE A 6 -3.08 -14.92 2.18
CA ILE A 6 -2.60 -15.18 3.53
C ILE A 6 -2.45 -13.87 4.30
N GLY A 7 -2.74 -13.91 5.59
CA GLY A 7 -2.57 -12.79 6.50
C GLY A 7 -2.25 -13.26 7.91
N VAL A 8 -1.90 -12.33 8.79
CA VAL A 8 -1.58 -12.61 10.19
C VAL A 8 -2.44 -11.74 11.09
N LEU A 9 -3.09 -12.35 12.06
CA LEU A 9 -3.73 -11.66 13.17
C LEU A 9 -2.79 -11.74 14.37
N TYR A 10 -2.37 -10.57 14.85
CA TYR A 10 -1.66 -10.44 16.14
C TYR A 10 -2.60 -9.79 17.15
N GLY A 11 -2.63 -10.31 18.37
CA GLY A 11 -3.40 -9.72 19.47
C GLY A 11 -2.82 -10.09 20.82
N LYS A 12 -3.18 -9.31 21.85
CA LYS A 12 -2.89 -9.67 23.22
C LYS A 12 -3.78 -10.86 23.62
N GLU A 13 -3.20 -11.86 24.26
CA GLU A 13 -3.87 -13.11 24.63
C GLU A 13 -5.21 -12.87 25.32
N ALA A 14 -5.24 -12.01 26.35
CA ALA A 14 -6.47 -11.68 27.08
C ALA A 14 -7.60 -11.13 26.19
N LEU A 15 -7.27 -10.35 25.16
CA LEU A 15 -8.26 -9.84 24.20
C LEU A 15 -8.72 -10.93 23.23
N LEU A 16 -7.82 -11.77 22.78
CA LEU A 16 -8.15 -12.88 21.89
C LEU A 16 -9.00 -13.94 22.61
N GLU A 17 -8.79 -14.16 23.91
CA GLU A 17 -9.64 -15.04 24.73
C GLU A 17 -11.07 -14.52 24.83
N GLU A 18 -11.28 -13.22 24.99
CA GLU A 18 -12.61 -12.60 25.06
C GLU A 18 -13.30 -12.48 23.70
N MET A 19 -12.54 -12.36 22.60
CA MET A 19 -13.08 -12.23 21.27
C MET A 19 -13.81 -13.49 20.81
N PRO A 20 -15.03 -13.40 20.25
CA PRO A 20 -15.63 -14.53 19.56
C PRO A 20 -14.87 -14.83 18.26
N PRO A 21 -14.85 -16.10 17.79
CA PRO A 21 -14.30 -16.42 16.48
C PRO A 21 -15.13 -15.71 15.38
N PHE A 22 -14.46 -15.22 14.34
CA PHE A 22 -15.10 -14.56 13.20
C PHE A 22 -15.41 -15.51 12.02
N MET A 23 -14.85 -16.71 12.04
CA MET A 23 -15.16 -17.83 11.14
C MET A 23 -15.29 -19.11 11.94
N THR A 24 -16.14 -20.01 11.46
CA THR A 24 -16.35 -21.32 12.09
C THR A 24 -16.13 -22.46 11.09
N GLY A 25 -15.70 -23.61 11.59
CA GLY A 25 -15.40 -24.78 10.78
C GLY A 25 -14.68 -25.87 11.58
N GLY A 26 -14.10 -26.83 10.89
CA GLY A 26 -13.24 -27.84 11.50
C GLY A 26 -11.99 -27.21 12.13
N GLU A 27 -11.32 -27.93 13.01
CA GLU A 27 -10.08 -27.59 13.72
C GLU A 27 -10.25 -26.50 14.81
N MET A 28 -11.12 -25.50 14.61
CA MET A 28 -11.29 -24.37 15.55
C MET A 28 -12.28 -24.63 16.69
N ILE A 29 -12.80 -25.82 16.80
CA ILE A 29 -13.77 -26.25 17.81
C ILE A 29 -13.21 -27.41 18.66
N GLN A 30 -13.57 -27.42 19.94
CA GLN A 30 -13.34 -28.57 20.83
C GLN A 30 -14.49 -29.56 20.77
N SER A 31 -15.73 -29.05 20.74
CA SER A 31 -16.94 -29.85 20.61
C SER A 31 -18.10 -29.06 20.01
N VAL A 32 -18.99 -29.74 19.33
CA VAL A 32 -20.22 -29.17 18.73
C VAL A 32 -21.41 -30.03 19.10
N THR A 33 -22.53 -29.39 19.43
CA THR A 33 -23.86 -29.98 19.61
C THR A 33 -24.88 -29.27 18.74
N THR A 34 -26.13 -29.72 18.73
CA THR A 34 -27.22 -29.00 18.07
C THR A 34 -27.58 -27.67 18.72
N GLU A 35 -27.11 -27.43 19.94
CA GLU A 35 -27.43 -26.24 20.74
C GLU A 35 -26.28 -25.23 20.82
N GLY A 36 -25.06 -25.63 20.48
CA GLY A 36 -23.90 -24.75 20.54
C GLY A 36 -22.56 -25.42 20.27
N ALA A 37 -21.50 -24.68 20.45
CA ALA A 37 -20.13 -25.16 20.25
C ALA A 37 -19.20 -24.64 21.35
N VAL A 38 -18.19 -25.44 21.67
CA VAL A 38 -17.06 -25.06 22.50
C VAL A 38 -15.87 -24.85 21.56
N TRP A 39 -15.25 -23.67 21.64
CA TRP A 39 -14.13 -23.30 20.78
C TRP A 39 -12.85 -23.98 21.25
N ALA A 40 -11.94 -24.22 20.32
CA ALA A 40 -10.59 -24.63 20.62
C ALA A 40 -9.79 -23.52 21.33
N GLU A 41 -8.69 -23.88 21.96
CA GLU A 41 -7.77 -22.93 22.55
C GLU A 41 -7.08 -22.06 21.46
N LEU A 42 -6.53 -20.92 21.87
CA LEU A 42 -5.69 -20.10 21.00
C LEU A 42 -4.41 -20.86 20.58
N PRO A 43 -3.93 -20.73 19.34
CA PRO A 43 -4.45 -19.89 18.26
C PRO A 43 -5.58 -20.53 17.44
N HIS A 44 -5.85 -21.82 17.61
CA HIS A 44 -6.77 -22.60 16.77
C HIS A 44 -8.19 -22.05 16.73
N LYS A 45 -8.65 -21.39 17.78
CA LYS A 45 -9.94 -20.68 17.85
C LYS A 45 -10.22 -19.76 16.64
N PHE A 46 -9.19 -19.21 16.01
CA PHE A 46 -9.29 -18.31 14.87
C PHE A 46 -8.85 -18.93 13.52
N GLU A 47 -8.58 -20.24 13.51
CA GLU A 47 -8.10 -20.96 12.32
C GLU A 47 -9.15 -22.00 11.86
N ALA A 48 -10.22 -21.51 11.21
CA ALA A 48 -11.32 -22.36 10.77
C ALA A 48 -11.02 -23.13 9.48
N GLY A 49 -11.16 -24.46 9.55
CA GLY A 49 -10.96 -25.37 8.43
C GLY A 49 -9.48 -25.64 8.13
N THR A 50 -9.21 -26.26 6.98
CA THR A 50 -7.83 -26.58 6.55
C THR A 50 -7.07 -25.27 6.30
N VAL A 51 -5.99 -25.04 7.05
CA VAL A 51 -5.15 -23.85 6.97
C VAL A 51 -4.42 -23.75 5.63
N ASN A 52 -4.16 -22.52 5.16
CA ASN A 52 -3.39 -22.26 3.96
C ASN A 52 -1.89 -22.48 4.19
N ALA A 53 -1.45 -23.74 4.26
CA ALA A 53 -0.06 -24.09 4.51
C ALA A 53 0.91 -23.58 3.42
N ALA A 54 0.49 -23.61 2.15
CA ALA A 54 1.26 -23.07 1.03
C ALA A 54 1.49 -21.56 1.16
N GLY A 55 0.43 -20.82 1.50
CA GLY A 55 0.52 -19.39 1.78
C GLY A 55 1.42 -19.08 2.97
N ALA A 56 1.33 -19.86 4.05
CA ALA A 56 2.17 -19.70 5.24
C ALA A 56 3.66 -19.92 4.92
N ALA A 57 4.00 -20.96 4.15
CA ALA A 57 5.36 -21.20 3.69
C ALA A 57 5.90 -20.05 2.82
N GLY A 58 5.08 -19.54 1.89
CA GLY A 58 5.43 -18.39 1.06
C GLY A 58 5.61 -17.10 1.87
N LEU A 59 4.75 -16.86 2.87
CA LEU A 59 4.88 -15.71 3.77
C LEU A 59 6.16 -15.82 4.63
N ALA A 60 6.48 -16.98 5.14
CA ALA A 60 7.73 -17.21 5.88
C ALA A 60 8.97 -16.92 5.03
N ALA A 61 8.96 -17.33 3.75
CA ALA A 61 10.03 -17.01 2.81
C ALA A 61 10.14 -15.49 2.55
N ALA A 62 9.01 -14.78 2.41
CA ALA A 62 8.98 -13.33 2.25
C ALA A 62 9.55 -12.61 3.48
N ILE A 63 9.17 -13.03 4.69
CA ILE A 63 9.70 -12.49 5.95
C ILE A 63 11.20 -12.69 6.03
N SER A 64 11.68 -13.89 5.70
CA SER A 64 13.11 -14.19 5.70
C SER A 64 13.89 -13.33 4.70
N TYR A 65 13.31 -13.05 3.54
CA TYR A 65 13.89 -12.16 2.53
C TYR A 65 13.99 -10.71 3.03
N ILE A 66 12.91 -10.18 3.62
CA ILE A 66 12.90 -8.83 4.20
C ILE A 66 13.95 -8.71 5.32
N ASN A 67 14.00 -9.68 6.23
CA ASN A 67 14.95 -9.69 7.33
C ASN A 67 16.40 -9.74 6.84
N LYS A 68 16.67 -10.41 5.70
CA LYS A 68 18.01 -10.46 5.09
C LYS A 68 18.44 -9.11 4.53
N ILE A 69 17.52 -8.33 3.98
CA ILE A 69 17.80 -6.96 3.50
C ILE A 69 17.94 -6.01 4.68
N GLY A 70 17.05 -6.13 5.67
CA GLY A 70 16.93 -5.26 6.84
C GLY A 70 15.97 -4.08 6.61
N PHE A 71 15.14 -3.83 7.61
CA PHE A 71 14.15 -2.74 7.55
C PHE A 71 14.80 -1.37 7.40
N GLU A 72 15.91 -1.12 8.08
CA GLU A 72 16.65 0.14 8.00
C GLU A 72 17.13 0.42 6.57
N THR A 73 17.68 -0.59 5.89
CA THR A 73 18.12 -0.46 4.48
C THR A 73 16.94 -0.15 3.56
N ILE A 74 15.81 -0.83 3.77
CA ILE A 74 14.58 -0.61 3.01
C ILE A 74 14.08 0.84 3.21
N GLU A 75 13.98 1.28 4.47
CA GLU A 75 13.50 2.60 4.83
C GLU A 75 14.40 3.71 4.25
N GLN A 76 15.71 3.58 4.40
CA GLN A 76 16.67 4.53 3.84
C GLN A 76 16.53 4.66 2.32
N ARG A 77 16.38 3.52 1.63
CA ARG A 77 16.23 3.53 0.17
C ARG A 77 14.89 4.15 -0.26
N GLU A 78 13.79 3.81 0.40
CA GLU A 78 12.49 4.40 0.11
C GLU A 78 12.47 5.91 0.37
N GLN A 79 13.12 6.39 1.42
CA GLN A 79 13.27 7.82 1.70
C GLN A 79 14.11 8.55 0.65
N GLU A 80 15.18 7.92 0.16
CA GLU A 80 16.00 8.46 -0.94
C GLU A 80 15.17 8.67 -2.21
N LEU A 81 14.43 7.61 -2.63
CA LEU A 81 13.57 7.64 -3.82
C LEU A 81 12.45 8.69 -3.67
N THR A 82 11.80 8.71 -2.51
CA THR A 82 10.73 9.66 -2.21
C THR A 82 11.21 11.10 -2.24
N ARG A 83 12.36 11.39 -1.65
CA ARG A 83 12.97 12.73 -1.68
C ARG A 83 13.24 13.13 -3.12
N HIS A 84 13.86 12.26 -3.91
CA HIS A 84 14.17 12.54 -5.31
C HIS A 84 12.91 12.83 -6.13
N ALA A 85 11.85 12.04 -5.95
CA ALA A 85 10.55 12.26 -6.58
C ALA A 85 9.93 13.61 -6.18
N MET A 86 9.88 13.92 -4.89
CA MET A 86 9.29 15.17 -4.40
C MET A 86 10.07 16.41 -4.87
N GLU A 87 11.40 16.35 -4.87
CA GLU A 87 12.26 17.43 -5.41
C GLU A 87 12.06 17.62 -6.93
N GLY A 88 11.80 16.54 -7.65
CA GLY A 88 11.44 16.58 -9.07
C GLY A 88 10.07 17.21 -9.29
N LEU A 89 9.06 16.72 -8.60
CA LEU A 89 7.67 17.22 -8.69
C LEU A 89 7.55 18.70 -8.31
N ALA A 90 8.29 19.15 -7.30
CA ALA A 90 8.28 20.55 -6.86
C ALA A 90 8.75 21.55 -7.94
N LYS A 91 9.45 21.09 -8.97
CA LYS A 91 9.90 21.91 -10.10
C LYS A 91 8.88 21.99 -11.23
N ILE A 92 7.83 21.17 -11.19
CA ILE A 92 6.82 21.10 -12.24
C ILE A 92 5.67 22.04 -11.87
N PRO A 93 5.38 23.05 -12.70
CA PRO A 93 4.25 23.94 -12.47
C PRO A 93 2.92 23.17 -12.40
N HIS A 94 2.01 23.63 -11.55
CA HIS A 94 0.66 23.06 -11.42
C HIS A 94 0.61 21.62 -10.84
N VAL A 95 1.71 21.10 -10.31
CA VAL A 95 1.75 19.83 -9.58
C VAL A 95 1.80 20.11 -8.08
N HIS A 96 0.92 19.46 -7.32
CA HIS A 96 0.80 19.64 -5.87
C HIS A 96 0.92 18.28 -5.18
N VAL A 97 1.96 18.11 -4.38
CA VAL A 97 2.11 16.94 -3.49
C VAL A 97 1.13 17.09 -2.33
N ILE A 98 0.45 16.01 -1.99
CA ILE A 98 -0.51 15.94 -0.90
C ILE A 98 0.17 15.34 0.33
N GLY A 99 0.15 16.05 1.44
CA GLY A 99 0.76 15.63 2.70
C GLY A 99 1.83 16.60 3.18
N SER A 100 2.86 16.08 3.83
CA SER A 100 3.99 16.90 4.31
C SER A 100 4.84 17.42 3.14
N GLU A 101 5.35 18.63 3.27
CA GLU A 101 6.36 19.17 2.34
C GLU A 101 7.75 18.57 2.62
N ASP A 102 7.96 18.04 3.83
CA ASP A 102 9.21 17.39 4.22
C ASP A 102 9.20 15.91 3.78
N PRO A 103 10.09 15.50 2.86
CA PRO A 103 10.20 14.11 2.41
C PRO A 103 10.46 13.10 3.54
N ALA A 104 11.09 13.53 4.63
CA ALA A 104 11.37 12.66 5.78
C ALA A 104 10.09 12.19 6.51
N ASN A 105 8.97 12.87 6.29
CA ASN A 105 7.66 12.50 6.85
C ASN A 105 6.83 11.63 5.89
N HIS A 106 7.43 11.17 4.79
CA HIS A 106 6.82 10.22 3.86
C HIS A 106 7.47 8.84 3.98
N THR A 107 6.70 7.83 3.62
CA THR A 107 7.22 6.50 3.25
C THR A 107 7.50 6.48 1.75
N GLY A 108 7.72 5.31 1.13
CA GLY A 108 7.86 5.18 -0.32
C GLY A 108 6.62 5.57 -1.15
N ILE A 109 5.78 6.49 -0.67
CA ILE A 109 4.49 6.87 -1.29
C ILE A 109 4.41 8.38 -1.46
N VAL A 110 4.10 8.80 -2.70
CA VAL A 110 3.82 10.21 -3.03
C VAL A 110 2.45 10.29 -3.70
N ALA A 111 1.51 10.98 -3.05
CA ALA A 111 0.22 11.33 -3.62
C ALA A 111 0.27 12.78 -4.13
N PHE A 112 -0.26 13.03 -5.33
CA PHE A 112 -0.22 14.35 -5.94
C PHE A 112 -1.46 14.63 -6.81
N THR A 113 -1.68 15.88 -7.11
CA THR A 113 -2.66 16.37 -8.07
C THR A 113 -2.00 17.23 -9.14
N ILE A 114 -2.63 17.35 -10.28
CA ILE A 114 -2.22 18.25 -11.36
C ILE A 114 -3.41 19.16 -11.67
N ASP A 115 -3.20 20.48 -11.69
CA ASP A 115 -4.28 21.45 -11.94
C ASP A 115 -5.01 21.17 -13.24
N ASN A 116 -6.34 21.08 -13.14
CA ASN A 116 -7.26 20.85 -14.24
C ASN A 116 -7.11 19.50 -14.97
N VAL A 117 -6.35 18.56 -14.41
CA VAL A 117 -6.23 17.20 -14.96
C VAL A 117 -6.83 16.20 -13.98
N HIS A 118 -7.77 15.39 -14.46
CA HIS A 118 -8.33 14.34 -13.62
C HIS A 118 -7.30 13.22 -13.37
N PRO A 119 -7.17 12.68 -12.15
CA PRO A 119 -6.18 11.66 -11.84
C PRO A 119 -6.25 10.39 -12.72
N HIS A 120 -7.41 10.02 -13.25
CA HIS A 120 -7.53 8.93 -14.21
C HIS A 120 -6.83 9.25 -15.53
N ASP A 121 -6.98 10.47 -16.04
CA ASP A 121 -6.28 10.89 -17.26
C ASP A 121 -4.77 10.91 -17.04
N VAL A 122 -4.32 11.35 -15.85
CA VAL A 122 -2.91 11.26 -15.44
C VAL A 122 -2.43 9.81 -15.51
N SER A 123 -3.19 8.88 -14.91
CA SER A 123 -2.79 7.47 -14.87
C SER A 123 -2.77 6.81 -16.26
N GLU A 124 -3.69 7.15 -17.15
CA GLU A 124 -3.72 6.65 -18.52
C GLU A 124 -2.53 7.17 -19.35
N ILE A 125 -2.23 8.46 -19.24
CA ILE A 125 -1.08 9.07 -19.93
C ILE A 125 0.23 8.45 -19.46
N MET A 126 0.41 8.27 -18.15
CA MET A 126 1.62 7.70 -17.57
C MET A 126 1.75 6.20 -17.89
N ALA A 127 0.65 5.45 -17.91
CA ALA A 127 0.65 4.05 -18.32
C ALA A 127 1.11 3.88 -19.78
N ALA A 128 0.78 4.83 -20.68
CA ALA A 128 1.30 4.84 -22.04
C ALA A 128 2.83 5.05 -22.12
N ASP A 129 3.42 5.63 -21.09
CA ASP A 129 4.87 5.76 -20.93
C ASP A 129 5.52 4.56 -20.22
N GLY A 130 4.71 3.55 -19.84
CA GLY A 130 5.17 2.38 -19.07
C GLY A 130 5.31 2.65 -17.57
N ILE A 131 4.64 3.68 -17.05
CA ILE A 131 4.69 4.07 -15.64
C ILE A 131 3.34 3.86 -15.00
N ASP A 132 3.25 2.87 -14.12
CA ASP A 132 2.03 2.51 -13.43
C ASP A 132 1.87 3.33 -12.14
N VAL A 133 0.77 4.07 -12.04
CA VAL A 133 0.36 4.82 -10.86
C VAL A 133 -1.09 4.48 -10.49
N ARG A 134 -1.48 4.77 -9.27
CA ARG A 134 -2.85 4.58 -8.84
C ARG A 134 -3.61 5.91 -8.81
N ALA A 135 -4.80 5.95 -9.44
CA ALA A 135 -5.72 7.08 -9.39
C ALA A 135 -6.91 6.78 -8.49
N GLY A 136 -7.45 7.80 -7.80
CA GLY A 136 -8.69 7.71 -7.05
C GLY A 136 -8.60 8.13 -5.58
N HIS A 137 -9.48 7.56 -4.75
CA HIS A 137 -9.56 7.86 -3.31
C HIS A 137 -8.61 7.04 -2.42
N HIS A 138 -7.91 6.06 -2.98
CA HIS A 138 -6.97 5.17 -2.27
C HIS A 138 -7.56 4.44 -1.06
N CYS A 139 -8.87 4.14 -1.08
CA CYS A 139 -9.65 3.60 0.03
C CYS A 139 -9.64 4.51 1.29
N ALA A 140 -9.40 5.82 1.12
CA ALA A 140 -9.27 6.82 2.18
C ALA A 140 -10.16 8.05 1.91
N GLN A 141 -11.38 7.87 1.40
CA GLN A 141 -12.27 8.96 1.03
C GLN A 141 -12.54 9.97 2.16
N PRO A 142 -12.74 9.57 3.44
CA PRO A 142 -12.90 10.51 4.53
C PRO A 142 -11.67 11.43 4.72
N LEU A 143 -10.46 10.90 4.54
CA LEU A 143 -9.22 11.68 4.62
C LEU A 143 -9.15 12.71 3.49
N LEU A 144 -9.45 12.30 2.25
CA LEU A 144 -9.44 13.22 1.10
C LEU A 144 -10.50 14.32 1.26
N THR A 145 -11.67 13.99 1.81
CA THR A 145 -12.71 14.98 2.15
C THR A 145 -12.20 15.98 3.19
N TYR A 146 -11.53 15.52 4.25
CA TYR A 146 -10.91 16.38 5.24
C TYR A 146 -9.85 17.31 4.63
N LEU A 147 -9.01 16.80 3.74
CA LEU A 147 -7.99 17.57 3.02
C LEU A 147 -8.59 18.44 1.89
N LYS A 148 -9.90 18.36 1.63
CA LYS A 148 -10.60 19.08 0.55
C LYS A 148 -10.05 18.76 -0.84
N VAL A 149 -9.57 17.54 -1.02
CA VAL A 149 -9.09 17.00 -2.29
C VAL A 149 -10.06 15.92 -2.75
N TYR A 150 -10.51 15.98 -3.99
CA TYR A 150 -11.50 15.02 -4.49
C TYR A 150 -10.86 13.65 -4.80
N ASN A 151 -9.84 13.63 -5.62
CA ASN A 151 -9.07 12.45 -6.02
C ASN A 151 -7.59 12.82 -6.15
N THR A 152 -6.72 11.83 -6.03
CA THR A 152 -5.28 12.00 -6.26
C THR A 152 -4.71 10.91 -7.15
N THR A 153 -3.56 11.19 -7.75
CA THR A 153 -2.68 10.17 -8.33
C THR A 153 -1.61 9.82 -7.30
N ARG A 154 -1.29 8.55 -7.17
CA ARG A 154 -0.33 8.04 -6.20
C ARG A 154 0.76 7.20 -6.87
N ALA A 155 1.99 7.64 -6.75
CA ALA A 155 3.17 6.82 -7.01
C ALA A 155 3.56 6.05 -5.74
N SER A 156 4.05 4.84 -5.90
CA SER A 156 4.53 4.00 -4.80
C SER A 156 5.89 3.43 -5.18
N PHE A 157 6.92 3.82 -4.46
CA PHE A 157 8.28 3.36 -4.65
C PHE A 157 8.61 2.28 -3.64
N MET A 158 9.35 1.28 -4.06
CA MET A 158 9.87 0.23 -3.21
C MET A 158 11.40 0.25 -3.27
N PHE A 159 12.03 -0.33 -2.28
CA PHE A 159 13.49 -0.35 -2.16
C PHE A 159 14.24 -0.89 -3.39
N TYR A 160 13.59 -1.64 -4.26
CA TYR A 160 14.18 -2.17 -5.50
C TYR A 160 14.04 -1.23 -6.70
N ASN A 161 13.31 -0.13 -6.58
CA ASN A 161 13.26 0.87 -7.64
C ASN A 161 14.60 1.63 -7.76
N THR A 162 14.85 2.18 -8.95
CA THR A 162 16.06 2.94 -9.24
C THR A 162 15.77 4.44 -9.31
N ILE A 163 16.82 5.26 -9.26
CA ILE A 163 16.70 6.71 -9.41
C ILE A 163 16.26 7.05 -10.85
N GLU A 164 16.74 6.30 -11.83
CA GLU A 164 16.36 6.47 -13.24
C GLU A 164 14.86 6.22 -13.48
N GLU A 165 14.26 5.27 -12.74
CA GLU A 165 12.82 5.05 -12.79
C GLU A 165 12.06 6.23 -12.17
N VAL A 166 12.59 6.84 -11.11
CA VAL A 166 12.01 8.05 -10.52
C VAL A 166 12.16 9.23 -11.48
N ASP A 167 13.29 9.37 -12.18
CA ASP A 167 13.47 10.41 -13.18
C ASP A 167 12.46 10.25 -14.33
N ALA A 168 12.26 9.03 -14.82
CA ALA A 168 11.25 8.73 -15.84
C ALA A 168 9.82 9.06 -15.35
N PHE A 169 9.50 8.76 -14.09
CA PHE A 169 8.24 9.16 -13.47
C PHE A 169 8.07 10.68 -13.48
N VAL A 170 9.06 11.44 -13.03
CA VAL A 170 9.01 12.91 -12.98
C VAL A 170 8.87 13.50 -14.39
N GLU A 171 9.60 12.97 -15.37
CA GLU A 171 9.49 13.40 -16.77
C GLU A 171 8.10 13.14 -17.34
N SER A 172 7.50 11.97 -17.07
CA SER A 172 6.16 11.66 -17.51
C SER A 172 5.14 12.63 -16.90
N VAL A 173 5.21 12.93 -15.59
CA VAL A 173 4.34 13.90 -14.91
C VAL A 173 4.47 15.28 -15.57
N ALA A 174 5.68 15.75 -15.87
CA ALA A 174 5.92 17.05 -16.52
C ALA A 174 5.26 17.17 -17.90
N ASN A 175 5.05 16.05 -18.58
CA ASN A 175 4.45 16.01 -19.91
C ASN A 175 2.91 15.90 -19.91
N VAL A 176 2.27 15.59 -18.77
CA VAL A 176 0.82 15.33 -18.70
C VAL A 176 0.01 16.52 -19.20
N ARG A 177 0.23 17.71 -18.67
CA ARG A 177 -0.55 18.92 -19.06
C ARG A 177 -0.39 19.24 -20.55
N ARG A 178 0.82 19.15 -21.09
CA ARG A 178 1.09 19.36 -22.52
C ARG A 178 0.30 18.36 -23.39
N ARG A 179 0.26 17.09 -23.01
CA ARG A 179 -0.50 16.05 -23.73
C ARG A 179 -2.02 16.27 -23.65
N MET A 180 -2.50 16.89 -22.58
CA MET A 180 -3.90 17.30 -22.43
C MET A 180 -4.25 18.60 -23.14
N GLY A 181 -3.28 19.29 -23.75
CA GLY A 181 -3.49 20.55 -24.47
C GLY A 181 -3.60 21.79 -23.57
N TYR A 182 -3.19 21.70 -22.31
CA TYR A 182 -3.26 22.86 -21.37
C TYR A 182 -2.03 23.78 -21.43
N GLY A 183 -1.05 23.50 -22.30
CA GLY A 183 0.21 24.24 -22.36
C GLY A 183 1.19 23.83 -21.26
N GLU A 184 2.29 24.60 -21.13
CA GLU A 184 3.30 24.39 -20.06
C GLU A 184 2.74 24.73 -18.69
#